data_7cc8cb7f25b0933231b253418d052da8
#
_entry.id   7cc8cb7f25b0933231b253418d052da8
#
_cell.length_a   1.000
_cell.length_b   1.000
_cell.length_c   1.000
_cell.angle_alpha   90.00
_cell.angle_beta   90.00
_cell.angle_gamma   90.00
#
_symmetry.space_group_name_H-M   'P 1'
#
loop_
_entity.id
_entity.type
_entity.pdbx_description
1 polymer ?
#
loop_
_entity_poly.entity_id
_entity_poly.type
_entity_poly.pdbx_seq_one_letter_code
_entity_poly.pdbx_strand_id
1 'polypeptide(L)'
;QSGIILSIPNGVYHDITNEEYHSGPAVSKSQLDDIAISPAVYQWKKSAPVDEEKLTALDMGTALHCLLLEPDEFEGRFIIAPEFNRRTTIGKESEKAFLDDCKATGKTVMTHEEGRKLRLMRESVFAHPDARWLLEQEGHSESSLYWMDEETNEQCRIRPDRYLKNIPVIFDVKKTADISRFSTHAEEFRYFVQDAMYSEAYEKTFNERPDFLFLMVSDTIDCGRYPVRVQPIEEEWKAVGFETWHRDLRRYHQCKLNNDWRDMNPIERPYWAKRKAA
;
A
#
# COMPACT_ATOMS: atom_id res chain seq x y z
N GLN A 1 9.96 23.43 -1.11
CA GLN A 1 9.02 23.46 -2.25
C GLN A 1 9.14 22.13 -2.97
N SER A 2 8.26 21.19 -2.67
CA SER A 2 8.10 19.98 -3.48
C SER A 2 7.46 20.39 -4.81
N GLY A 3 8.28 20.50 -5.85
CA GLY A 3 7.78 20.77 -7.19
C GLY A 3 6.95 19.58 -7.70
N ILE A 4 5.80 19.85 -8.32
CA ILE A 4 5.00 18.82 -9.00
C ILE A 4 5.84 18.30 -10.17
N ILE A 5 6.14 16.98 -10.17
CA ILE A 5 6.81 16.35 -11.31
C ILE A 5 5.78 16.20 -12.43
N LEU A 6 5.93 16.94 -13.52
CA LEU A 6 4.99 16.92 -14.65
C LEU A 6 5.30 15.81 -15.65
N SER A 7 6.52 15.37 -15.75
CA SER A 7 6.95 14.24 -16.57
C SER A 7 8.18 13.58 -15.95
N ILE A 8 8.33 12.27 -16.19
CA ILE A 8 9.46 11.49 -15.71
C ILE A 8 9.83 10.44 -16.76
N PRO A 9 11.11 10.27 -17.13
CA PRO A 9 11.53 9.20 -18.02
C PRO A 9 11.25 7.81 -17.41
N ASN A 10 10.99 6.82 -18.27
CA ASN A 10 10.89 5.43 -17.82
C ASN A 10 12.20 4.98 -17.16
N GLY A 11 12.10 4.16 -16.15
CA GLY A 11 13.23 3.63 -15.41
C GLY A 11 12.96 3.42 -13.95
N VAL A 12 14.03 3.17 -13.20
CA VAL A 12 14.00 2.91 -11.76
C VAL A 12 14.56 4.13 -11.01
N TYR A 13 13.85 4.54 -9.97
CA TYR A 13 14.23 5.67 -9.14
C TYR A 13 14.21 5.28 -7.67
N HIS A 14 15.32 5.49 -6.98
CA HIS A 14 15.46 5.16 -5.55
C HIS A 14 15.28 6.36 -4.62
N ASP A 15 15.18 7.55 -5.17
CA ASP A 15 15.19 8.83 -4.45
C ASP A 15 13.89 9.64 -4.59
N ILE A 16 12.90 9.14 -5.32
CA ILE A 16 11.59 9.76 -5.41
C ILE A 16 10.85 9.52 -4.08
N THR A 17 10.40 10.60 -3.44
CA THR A 17 9.64 10.50 -2.20
C THR A 17 8.25 9.92 -2.43
N ASN A 18 7.63 9.42 -1.38
CA ASN A 18 6.25 8.91 -1.44
C ASN A 18 5.26 9.98 -1.92
N GLU A 19 5.44 11.23 -1.46
CA GLU A 19 4.63 12.37 -1.87
C GLU A 19 4.81 12.68 -3.36
N GLU A 20 6.05 12.75 -3.84
CA GLU A 20 6.37 12.98 -5.26
C GLU A 20 5.82 11.87 -6.15
N TYR A 21 5.90 10.62 -5.70
CA TYR A 21 5.33 9.49 -6.42
C TYR A 21 3.81 9.61 -6.55
N HIS A 22 3.09 9.84 -5.44
CA HIS A 22 1.63 9.90 -5.45
C HIS A 22 1.07 11.11 -6.19
N SER A 23 1.76 12.25 -6.15
CA SER A 23 1.33 13.46 -6.86
C SER A 23 1.85 13.56 -8.30
N GLY A 24 2.71 12.64 -8.72
CA GLY A 24 3.39 12.68 -10.00
C GLY A 24 2.63 12.07 -11.17
N PRO A 25 3.27 12.06 -12.36
CA PRO A 25 2.68 11.54 -13.58
C PRO A 25 2.62 10.01 -13.58
N ALA A 26 2.03 9.44 -14.63
CA ALA A 26 1.80 8.02 -14.86
C ALA A 26 0.67 7.43 -14.00
N VAL A 27 0.08 6.35 -14.48
CA VAL A 27 -1.04 5.71 -13.80
C VAL A 27 -0.58 4.62 -12.84
N SER A 28 -1.13 4.64 -11.64
CA SER A 28 -0.83 3.66 -10.58
C SER A 28 -1.96 2.64 -10.39
N LYS A 29 -1.65 1.56 -9.68
CA LYS A 29 -2.63 0.52 -9.32
C LYS A 29 -3.83 1.10 -8.54
N SER A 30 -3.59 1.99 -7.58
CA SER A 30 -4.67 2.61 -6.80
C SER A 30 -5.59 3.48 -7.65
N GLN A 31 -5.06 4.16 -8.66
CA GLN A 31 -5.86 4.90 -9.62
C GLN A 31 -6.70 3.97 -10.50
N LEU A 32 -6.14 2.83 -10.91
CA LEU A 32 -6.89 1.80 -11.64
C LEU A 32 -7.95 1.13 -10.79
N ASP A 33 -7.76 1.02 -9.48
CA ASP A 33 -8.80 0.57 -8.56
C ASP A 33 -10.01 1.52 -8.57
N ASP A 34 -9.77 2.83 -8.63
CA ASP A 34 -10.82 3.82 -8.77
C ASP A 34 -11.53 3.70 -10.11
N ILE A 35 -10.79 3.53 -11.21
CA ILE A 35 -11.33 3.27 -12.55
C ILE A 35 -12.22 2.02 -12.56
N ALA A 36 -11.83 0.98 -11.86
CA ALA A 36 -12.61 -0.26 -11.75
C ALA A 36 -13.94 -0.04 -11.03
N ILE A 37 -14.00 0.85 -10.06
CA ILE A 37 -15.25 1.27 -9.43
C ILE A 37 -16.05 2.08 -10.43
N SER A 38 -15.49 3.19 -10.92
CA SER A 38 -16.10 4.08 -11.88
C SER A 38 -15.07 5.12 -12.36
N PRO A 39 -15.01 5.43 -13.67
CA PRO A 39 -14.21 6.55 -14.16
C PRO A 39 -14.57 7.88 -13.49
N ALA A 40 -15.83 8.08 -13.14
CA ALA A 40 -16.30 9.27 -12.44
C ALA A 40 -15.70 9.38 -11.04
N VAL A 41 -15.50 8.27 -10.32
CA VAL A 41 -14.84 8.24 -9.01
C VAL A 41 -13.36 8.66 -9.14
N TYR A 42 -12.66 8.13 -10.14
CA TYR A 42 -11.29 8.53 -10.42
C TYR A 42 -11.18 10.04 -10.65
N GLN A 43 -12.05 10.60 -11.47
CA GLN A 43 -12.05 12.02 -11.80
C GLN A 43 -12.43 12.90 -10.59
N TRP A 44 -13.45 12.46 -9.81
CA TRP A 44 -13.89 13.16 -8.61
C TRP A 44 -12.79 13.27 -7.55
N LYS A 45 -12.02 12.22 -7.34
CA LYS A 45 -10.93 12.20 -6.34
C LYS A 45 -9.85 13.25 -6.60
N LYS A 46 -9.67 13.70 -7.83
CA LYS A 46 -8.67 14.74 -8.16
C LYS A 46 -8.92 16.07 -7.47
N SER A 47 -10.19 16.39 -7.19
CA SER A 47 -10.59 17.68 -6.62
C SER A 47 -11.49 17.54 -5.39
N ALA A 48 -11.73 16.31 -4.93
CA ALA A 48 -12.58 16.06 -3.76
C ALA A 48 -11.94 16.63 -2.48
N PRO A 49 -12.76 17.12 -1.53
CA PRO A 49 -12.27 17.55 -0.24
C PRO A 49 -11.54 16.43 0.50
N VAL A 50 -10.45 16.76 1.17
CA VAL A 50 -9.67 15.83 1.98
C VAL A 50 -9.79 16.23 3.45
N ASP A 51 -10.08 15.26 4.32
CA ASP A 51 -10.00 15.43 5.77
C ASP A 51 -8.54 15.31 6.20
N GLU A 52 -7.87 16.44 6.35
CA GLU A 52 -6.44 16.49 6.68
C GLU A 52 -6.13 15.83 8.03
N GLU A 53 -7.02 15.95 9.02
CA GLU A 53 -6.83 15.32 10.32
C GLU A 53 -6.82 13.79 10.21
N LYS A 54 -7.69 13.23 9.36
CA LYS A 54 -7.74 11.78 9.10
C LYS A 54 -6.57 11.30 8.25
N LEU A 55 -6.14 12.11 7.29
CA LEU A 55 -5.01 11.80 6.43
C LEU A 55 -3.69 11.71 7.22
N THR A 56 -3.51 12.58 8.21
CA THR A 56 -2.30 12.63 9.05
C THR A 56 -2.39 11.79 10.33
N ALA A 57 -3.53 11.19 10.59
CA ALA A 57 -3.71 10.30 11.74
C ALA A 57 -2.81 9.06 11.65
N LEU A 58 -2.49 8.48 12.80
CA LEU A 58 -1.71 7.25 12.84
C LEU A 58 -2.38 6.12 12.07
N ASP A 59 -1.64 5.54 11.14
CA ASP A 59 -1.97 4.30 10.48
C ASP A 59 -0.92 3.24 10.86
N MET A 60 -1.35 2.23 11.60
CA MET A 60 -0.45 1.14 12.06
C MET A 60 0.17 0.36 10.91
N GLY A 61 -0.53 0.22 9.78
CA GLY A 61 0.03 -0.38 8.57
C GLY A 61 1.19 0.42 8.02
N THR A 62 1.03 1.73 7.89
CA THR A 62 2.09 2.65 7.46
C THR A 62 3.28 2.63 8.41
N ALA A 63 3.04 2.62 9.71
CA ALA A 63 4.09 2.53 10.73
C ALA A 63 4.84 1.20 10.65
N LEU A 64 4.15 0.10 10.47
CA LEU A 64 4.76 -1.22 10.30
C LEU A 64 5.61 -1.30 9.03
N HIS A 65 5.11 -0.80 7.90
CA HIS A 65 5.88 -0.70 6.67
C HIS A 65 7.18 0.06 6.88
N CYS A 66 7.12 1.22 7.50
CA CYS A 66 8.32 2.03 7.78
C CYS A 66 9.31 1.27 8.66
N LEU A 67 8.83 0.67 9.75
CA LEU A 67 9.69 -0.04 10.69
C LEU A 67 10.36 -1.28 10.08
N LEU A 68 9.69 -1.98 9.18
CA LEU A 68 10.22 -3.18 8.51
C LEU A 68 11.09 -2.86 7.30
N LEU A 69 10.71 -1.88 6.50
CA LEU A 69 11.28 -1.63 5.17
C LEU A 69 12.25 -0.46 5.14
N GLU A 70 12.06 0.53 6.01
CA GLU A 70 12.87 1.75 6.13
C GLU A 70 13.12 2.07 7.62
N PRO A 71 13.73 1.15 8.39
CA PRO A 71 13.84 1.30 9.85
C PRO A 71 14.59 2.56 10.27
N ASP A 72 15.55 3.01 9.47
CA ASP A 72 16.33 4.22 9.76
C ASP A 72 15.49 5.52 9.67
N GLU A 73 14.37 5.47 8.95
CA GLU A 73 13.43 6.59 8.79
C GLU A 73 12.39 6.65 9.90
N PHE A 74 12.26 5.57 10.70
CA PHE A 74 11.17 5.44 11.65
C PHE A 74 11.17 6.56 12.71
N GLU A 75 12.29 6.82 13.34
CA GLU A 75 12.41 7.89 14.36
C GLU A 75 12.20 9.28 13.78
N GLY A 76 12.49 9.47 12.49
CA GLY A 76 12.22 10.72 11.80
C GLY A 76 10.74 10.98 11.50
N ARG A 77 9.93 9.92 11.44
CA ARG A 77 8.50 9.99 11.06
C ARG A 77 7.55 9.79 12.24
N PHE A 78 7.96 9.05 13.27
CA PHE A 78 7.10 8.63 14.38
C PHE A 78 7.72 8.92 15.73
N ILE A 79 6.87 9.19 16.71
CA ILE A 79 7.24 9.32 18.13
C ILE A 79 6.38 8.36 18.93
N ILE A 80 7.00 7.53 19.76
CA ILE A 80 6.29 6.69 20.71
C ILE A 80 6.22 7.42 22.03
N ALA A 81 5.00 7.74 22.47
CA ALA A 81 4.76 8.43 23.72
C ALA A 81 5.11 7.53 24.91
N PRO A 82 5.59 8.10 26.04
CA PRO A 82 5.69 7.37 27.28
C PRO A 82 4.30 7.07 27.84
N GLU A 83 4.24 6.20 28.82
CA GLU A 83 2.99 5.91 29.53
C GLU A 83 2.64 7.06 30.48
N PHE A 84 1.39 7.54 30.41
CA PHE A 84 0.87 8.60 31.27
C PHE A 84 -0.24 8.08 32.17
N ASN A 85 -0.24 8.51 33.44
CA ASN A 85 -1.34 8.21 34.34
C ASN A 85 -2.51 9.17 34.10
N ARG A 86 -3.43 8.78 33.25
CA ARG A 86 -4.61 9.58 32.86
C ARG A 86 -5.66 9.75 34.00
N ARG A 87 -5.45 9.07 35.14
CA ARG A 87 -6.33 9.21 36.32
C ARG A 87 -5.96 10.38 37.20
N THR A 88 -4.76 10.92 37.06
CA THR A 88 -4.28 12.07 37.85
C THR A 88 -4.24 13.33 37.02
N THR A 89 -4.40 14.50 37.70
CA THR A 89 -4.25 15.81 37.06
C THR A 89 -2.84 16.01 36.51
N ILE A 90 -1.83 15.61 37.28
CA ILE A 90 -0.43 15.70 36.86
C ILE A 90 -0.16 14.85 35.58
N GLY A 91 -0.69 13.62 35.55
CA GLY A 91 -0.55 12.76 34.39
C GLY A 91 -1.22 13.33 33.14
N LYS A 92 -2.41 13.91 33.28
CA LYS A 92 -3.12 14.57 32.16
C LYS A 92 -2.36 15.81 31.65
N GLU A 93 -1.83 16.62 32.56
CA GLU A 93 -1.02 17.78 32.20
C GLU A 93 0.28 17.40 31.51
N SER A 94 0.95 16.36 32.01
CA SER A 94 2.17 15.83 31.39
C SER A 94 1.92 15.32 29.98
N GLU A 95 0.82 14.58 29.75
CA GLU A 95 0.44 14.10 28.42
C GLU A 95 0.16 15.28 27.48
N LYS A 96 -0.60 16.28 27.94
CA LYS A 96 -0.91 17.48 27.14
C LYS A 96 0.36 18.22 26.74
N ALA A 97 1.27 18.45 27.68
CA ALA A 97 2.54 19.10 27.42
C ALA A 97 3.38 18.32 26.40
N PHE A 98 3.44 17.01 26.54
CA PHE A 98 4.13 16.13 25.59
C PHE A 98 3.55 16.22 24.17
N LEU A 99 2.22 16.13 24.04
CA LEU A 99 1.53 16.22 22.77
C LEU A 99 1.71 17.60 22.11
N ASP A 100 1.68 18.67 22.90
CA ASP A 100 1.91 20.02 22.41
C ASP A 100 3.35 20.17 21.86
N ASP A 101 4.34 19.62 22.56
CA ASP A 101 5.73 19.60 22.11
C ASP A 101 5.90 18.78 20.83
N CYS A 102 5.19 17.67 20.68
CA CYS A 102 5.24 16.83 19.49
C CYS A 102 4.67 17.52 18.24
N LYS A 103 3.69 18.40 18.39
CA LYS A 103 3.09 19.12 17.25
C LYS A 103 4.10 19.92 16.45
N ALA A 104 5.12 20.48 17.11
CA ALA A 104 6.18 21.26 16.48
C ALA A 104 7.12 20.40 15.62
N THR A 105 7.15 19.08 15.82
CA THR A 105 8.04 18.16 15.13
C THR A 105 7.53 17.70 13.77
N GLY A 106 6.22 17.79 13.52
CA GLY A 106 5.55 17.25 12.33
C GLY A 106 5.49 15.73 12.30
N LYS A 107 5.94 15.03 13.35
CA LYS A 107 5.93 13.56 13.41
C LYS A 107 4.57 13.03 13.87
N THR A 108 4.25 11.81 13.46
CA THR A 108 3.06 11.10 13.92
C THR A 108 3.31 10.50 15.31
N VAL A 109 2.43 10.77 16.25
CA VAL A 109 2.56 10.29 17.63
C VAL A 109 1.81 8.98 17.83
N MET A 110 2.47 7.99 18.38
CA MET A 110 1.87 6.73 18.84
C MET A 110 1.74 6.77 20.36
N THR A 111 0.70 6.15 20.88
CA THR A 111 0.61 5.86 22.32
C THR A 111 1.67 4.85 22.72
N HIS A 112 1.96 4.76 24.01
CA HIS A 112 2.87 3.74 24.54
C HIS A 112 2.43 2.32 24.15
N GLU A 113 1.13 2.03 24.25
CA GLU A 113 0.57 0.72 23.92
C GLU A 113 0.64 0.42 22.39
N GLU A 114 0.37 1.41 21.56
CA GLU A 114 0.51 1.27 20.11
C GLU A 114 1.96 0.97 19.71
N GLY A 115 2.91 1.66 20.33
CA GLY A 115 4.34 1.41 20.11
C GLY A 115 4.78 0.02 20.57
N ARG A 116 4.27 -0.44 21.71
CA ARG A 116 4.51 -1.79 22.24
C ARG A 116 3.97 -2.85 21.26
N LYS A 117 2.75 -2.69 20.79
CA LYS A 117 2.12 -3.56 19.79
C LYS A 117 2.94 -3.62 18.50
N LEU A 118 3.34 -2.47 17.99
CA LEU A 118 4.13 -2.38 16.75
C LEU A 118 5.47 -3.13 16.87
N ARG A 119 6.17 -2.98 18.00
CA ARG A 119 7.43 -3.71 18.26
C ARG A 119 7.22 -5.22 18.30
N LEU A 120 6.15 -5.68 18.95
CA LEU A 120 5.82 -7.11 19.00
C LEU A 120 5.45 -7.67 17.62
N MET A 121 4.74 -6.90 16.81
CA MET A 121 4.45 -7.27 15.41
C MET A 121 5.75 -7.41 14.61
N ARG A 122 6.70 -6.47 14.78
CA ARG A 122 8.02 -6.55 14.15
C ARG A 122 8.80 -7.79 14.62
N GLU A 123 8.84 -8.05 15.91
CA GLU A 123 9.50 -9.25 16.48
C GLU A 123 8.88 -10.53 15.95
N SER A 124 7.55 -10.57 15.78
CA SER A 124 6.82 -11.69 15.16
C SER A 124 7.27 -11.94 13.73
N VAL A 125 7.44 -10.88 12.95
CA VAL A 125 7.93 -10.97 11.56
C VAL A 125 9.33 -11.57 11.53
N PHE A 126 10.24 -11.09 12.36
CA PHE A 126 11.62 -11.62 12.42
C PHE A 126 11.72 -13.01 13.04
N ALA A 127 10.72 -13.45 13.78
CA ALA A 127 10.62 -14.83 14.27
C ALA A 127 10.18 -15.82 13.16
N HIS A 128 9.61 -15.32 12.06
CA HIS A 128 9.23 -16.15 10.93
C HIS A 128 10.44 -16.31 9.98
N PRO A 129 10.94 -17.54 9.74
CA PRO A 129 12.19 -17.75 8.99
C PRO A 129 12.19 -17.16 7.59
N ASP A 130 11.08 -17.33 6.86
CA ASP A 130 10.98 -16.82 5.47
C ASP A 130 10.88 -15.30 5.42
N ALA A 131 10.11 -14.70 6.34
CA ALA A 131 9.99 -13.24 6.43
C ALA A 131 11.34 -12.60 6.81
N ARG A 132 12.03 -13.18 7.78
CA ARG A 132 13.36 -12.75 8.19
C ARG A 132 14.34 -12.83 7.03
N TRP A 133 14.38 -13.97 6.33
CA TRP A 133 15.25 -14.15 5.18
C TRP A 133 15.02 -13.06 4.12
N LEU A 134 13.75 -12.79 3.76
CA LEU A 134 13.39 -11.76 2.79
C LEU A 134 13.88 -10.37 3.21
N LEU A 135 13.68 -10.02 4.47
CA LEU A 135 14.06 -8.69 4.99
C LEU A 135 15.58 -8.51 5.16
N GLU A 136 16.31 -9.58 5.38
CA GLU A 136 17.78 -9.56 5.54
C GLU A 136 18.53 -9.57 4.21
N GLN A 137 17.89 -9.87 3.07
CA GLN A 137 18.52 -9.83 1.75
C GLN A 137 18.77 -8.39 1.32
N GLU A 138 19.85 -8.18 0.56
CA GLU A 138 20.05 -6.91 -0.12
C GLU A 138 18.91 -6.63 -1.10
N GLY A 139 18.38 -5.43 -1.05
CA GLY A 139 17.29 -5.04 -1.91
C GLY A 139 17.01 -3.54 -1.81
N HIS A 140 15.96 -3.13 -2.48
CA HIS A 140 15.50 -1.75 -2.51
C HIS A 140 14.09 -1.64 -1.98
N SER A 141 13.90 -0.81 -0.95
CA SER A 141 12.60 -0.50 -0.37
C SER A 141 12.08 0.80 -0.96
N GLU A 142 10.77 0.84 -1.23
CA GLU A 142 10.07 2.06 -1.64
C GLU A 142 10.69 2.74 -2.89
N SER A 143 11.24 1.95 -3.81
CA SER A 143 11.70 2.43 -5.11
C SER A 143 10.54 2.56 -6.08
N SER A 144 10.63 3.51 -6.99
CA SER A 144 9.61 3.78 -8.00
C SER A 144 10.06 3.29 -9.37
N LEU A 145 9.19 2.56 -10.07
CA LEU A 145 9.42 2.08 -11.42
C LEU A 145 8.39 2.70 -12.37
N TYR A 146 8.88 3.19 -13.50
CA TYR A 146 8.07 3.81 -14.55
C TYR A 146 8.31 3.09 -15.86
N TRP A 147 7.24 2.68 -16.53
CA TRP A 147 7.34 2.03 -17.84
C TRP A 147 6.16 2.42 -18.74
N MET A 148 6.31 2.15 -20.02
CA MET A 148 5.28 2.40 -21.01
C MET A 148 4.53 1.12 -21.32
N ASP A 149 3.20 1.13 -21.22
CA ASP A 149 2.37 0.04 -21.69
C ASP A 149 2.37 0.03 -23.23
N GLU A 150 2.69 -1.10 -23.83
CA GLU A 150 2.82 -1.22 -25.29
C GLU A 150 1.48 -1.11 -26.03
N GLU A 151 0.41 -1.62 -25.43
CA GLU A 151 -0.93 -1.62 -26.06
C GLU A 151 -1.54 -0.22 -26.09
N THR A 152 -1.53 0.48 -24.95
CA THR A 152 -2.19 1.78 -24.80
C THR A 152 -1.27 2.97 -25.00
N ASN A 153 0.04 2.75 -24.95
CA ASN A 153 1.05 3.79 -24.91
C ASN A 153 0.87 4.75 -23.69
N GLU A 154 0.26 4.25 -22.61
CA GLU A 154 0.17 4.95 -21.34
C GLU A 154 1.38 4.65 -20.47
N GLN A 155 1.92 5.70 -19.85
CA GLN A 155 2.96 5.50 -18.84
C GLN A 155 2.33 5.01 -17.54
N CYS A 156 2.90 3.94 -16.99
CA CYS A 156 2.49 3.33 -15.74
C CYS A 156 3.58 3.44 -14.70
N ARG A 157 3.20 3.37 -13.44
CA ARG A 157 4.11 3.43 -12.30
C ARG A 157 3.75 2.42 -11.24
N ILE A 158 4.78 1.90 -10.60
CA ILE A 158 4.64 1.08 -9.39
C ILE A 158 5.64 1.54 -8.33
N ARG A 159 5.34 1.19 -7.09
CA ARG A 159 6.23 1.41 -5.95
C ARG A 159 6.23 0.17 -5.08
N PRO A 160 7.03 -0.86 -5.41
CA PRO A 160 7.12 -2.07 -4.61
C PRO A 160 7.57 -1.74 -3.19
N ASP A 161 6.99 -2.40 -2.20
CA ASP A 161 7.47 -2.29 -0.83
C ASP A 161 8.96 -2.64 -0.75
N ARG A 162 9.33 -3.79 -1.35
CA ARG A 162 10.72 -4.16 -1.53
C ARG A 162 10.91 -5.12 -2.70
N TYR A 163 12.00 -4.97 -3.45
CA TYR A 163 12.48 -5.98 -4.37
C TYR A 163 13.95 -6.30 -4.09
N LEU A 164 14.33 -7.56 -4.28
CA LEU A 164 15.67 -8.03 -3.97
C LEU A 164 16.65 -7.73 -5.10
N LYS A 165 17.90 -7.44 -4.73
CA LYS A 165 18.94 -7.03 -5.69
C LYS A 165 19.46 -8.18 -6.54
N ASN A 166 19.65 -9.35 -5.93
CA ASN A 166 20.35 -10.48 -6.55
C ASN A 166 19.43 -11.64 -6.92
N ILE A 167 18.17 -11.56 -6.60
CA ILE A 167 17.16 -12.60 -6.83
C ILE A 167 15.90 -11.91 -7.35
N PRO A 168 15.22 -12.44 -8.38
CA PRO A 168 14.02 -11.82 -8.93
C PRO A 168 12.81 -12.05 -8.01
N VAL A 169 12.77 -11.34 -6.91
CA VAL A 169 11.70 -11.40 -5.90
C VAL A 169 11.21 -10.00 -5.57
N ILE A 170 9.91 -9.83 -5.62
CA ILE A 170 9.19 -8.67 -5.05
C ILE A 170 8.40 -9.20 -3.87
N PHE A 171 8.38 -8.46 -2.77
CA PHE A 171 7.44 -8.75 -1.71
C PHE A 171 6.75 -7.50 -1.20
N ASP A 172 5.53 -7.70 -0.72
CA ASP A 172 4.66 -6.65 -0.24
C ASP A 172 4.18 -6.99 1.17
N VAL A 173 4.30 -6.04 2.08
CA VAL A 173 3.89 -6.21 3.48
C VAL A 173 2.41 -5.83 3.59
N LYS A 174 1.60 -6.76 4.08
CA LYS A 174 0.17 -6.55 4.32
C LYS A 174 -0.17 -6.75 5.79
N LYS A 175 -0.66 -5.68 6.42
CA LYS A 175 -1.29 -5.77 7.73
C LYS A 175 -2.72 -6.29 7.54
N THR A 176 -3.14 -7.26 8.32
CA THR A 176 -4.49 -7.81 8.27
C THR A 176 -5.05 -8.01 9.67
N ALA A 177 -6.35 -7.88 9.82
CA ALA A 177 -7.02 -8.18 11.08
C ALA A 177 -7.18 -9.69 11.33
N ASP A 178 -7.22 -10.47 10.24
CA ASP A 178 -7.39 -11.92 10.32
C ASP A 178 -6.66 -12.60 9.16
N ILE A 179 -5.57 -13.26 9.49
CA ILE A 179 -4.72 -13.93 8.49
C ILE A 179 -5.45 -15.07 7.77
N SER A 180 -6.42 -15.71 8.42
CA SER A 180 -7.22 -16.79 7.82
C SER A 180 -8.18 -16.29 6.72
N ARG A 181 -8.46 -14.98 6.71
CA ARG A 181 -9.32 -14.32 5.72
C ARG A 181 -8.53 -13.55 4.65
N PHE A 182 -7.24 -13.77 4.57
CA PHE A 182 -6.40 -13.00 3.63
C PHE A 182 -6.83 -13.20 2.17
N SER A 183 -7.27 -14.39 1.78
CA SER A 183 -7.78 -14.63 0.43
C SER A 183 -9.00 -13.76 0.09
N THR A 184 -9.90 -13.56 1.05
CA THR A 184 -11.04 -12.64 0.90
C THR A 184 -10.57 -11.19 0.77
N HIS A 185 -9.62 -10.78 1.60
CA HIS A 185 -9.03 -9.43 1.53
C HIS A 185 -8.29 -9.20 0.20
N ALA A 186 -7.56 -10.22 -0.28
CA ALA A 186 -6.84 -10.14 -1.54
C ALA A 186 -7.79 -9.94 -2.73
N GLU A 187 -8.98 -10.54 -2.69
CA GLU A 187 -10.04 -10.32 -3.68
C GLU A 187 -10.64 -8.91 -3.55
N GLU A 188 -11.06 -8.53 -2.35
CA GLU A 188 -11.71 -7.24 -2.09
C GLU A 188 -10.80 -6.04 -2.41
N PHE A 189 -9.53 -6.09 -1.98
CA PHE A 189 -8.56 -5.03 -2.18
C PHE A 189 -7.74 -5.19 -3.47
N ARG A 190 -8.06 -6.20 -4.25
CA ARG A 190 -7.44 -6.42 -5.56
C ARG A 190 -5.92 -6.62 -5.49
N TYR A 191 -5.43 -7.36 -4.50
CA TYR A 191 -3.99 -7.66 -4.38
C TYR A 191 -3.47 -8.51 -5.54
N PHE A 192 -4.34 -9.32 -6.15
CA PHE A 192 -4.02 -10.08 -7.36
C PHE A 192 -3.76 -9.17 -8.58
N VAL A 193 -4.37 -8.00 -8.62
CA VAL A 193 -4.10 -6.96 -9.62
C VAL A 193 -2.74 -6.31 -9.35
N GLN A 194 -2.42 -6.04 -8.10
CA GLN A 194 -1.12 -5.53 -7.69
C GLN A 194 0.01 -6.49 -8.10
N ASP A 195 -0.13 -7.78 -7.81
CA ASP A 195 0.82 -8.82 -8.22
C ASP A 195 1.06 -8.77 -9.73
N ALA A 196 -0.01 -8.81 -10.53
CA ALA A 196 0.08 -8.84 -11.98
C ALA A 196 0.75 -7.59 -12.55
N MET A 197 0.33 -6.42 -12.12
CA MET A 197 0.88 -5.13 -12.59
C MET A 197 2.35 -4.96 -12.17
N TYR A 198 2.68 -5.28 -10.92
CA TYR A 198 4.03 -5.15 -10.40
C TYR A 198 4.99 -6.16 -11.02
N SER A 199 4.54 -7.39 -11.22
CA SER A 199 5.34 -8.43 -11.87
C SER A 199 5.64 -8.08 -13.33
N GLU A 200 4.67 -7.54 -14.06
CA GLU A 200 4.87 -7.08 -15.43
C GLU A 200 5.84 -5.89 -15.51
N ALA A 201 5.70 -4.91 -14.62
CA ALA A 201 6.62 -3.78 -14.53
C ALA A 201 8.06 -4.24 -14.28
N TYR A 202 8.24 -5.18 -13.37
CA TYR A 202 9.54 -5.76 -13.06
C TYR A 202 10.14 -6.48 -14.28
N GLU A 203 9.34 -7.33 -14.93
CA GLU A 203 9.78 -8.07 -16.13
C GLU A 203 10.18 -7.13 -17.26
N LYS A 204 9.40 -6.08 -17.52
CA LYS A 204 9.72 -5.04 -18.51
C LYS A 204 11.00 -4.28 -18.17
N THR A 205 11.26 -4.04 -16.91
CA THR A 205 12.40 -3.26 -16.45
C THR A 205 13.68 -4.08 -16.39
N PHE A 206 13.61 -5.30 -15.87
CA PHE A 206 14.76 -6.16 -15.59
C PHE A 206 14.90 -7.38 -16.52
N ASN A 207 13.97 -7.56 -17.43
CA ASN A 207 13.93 -8.65 -18.39
C ASN A 207 13.93 -10.06 -17.76
N GLU A 208 13.34 -10.18 -16.59
CA GLU A 208 13.20 -11.41 -15.82
C GLU A 208 11.88 -11.40 -15.06
N ARG A 209 11.14 -12.51 -15.11
CA ARG A 209 9.87 -12.63 -14.37
C ARG A 209 10.15 -12.82 -12.87
N PRO A 210 9.60 -11.99 -11.99
CA PRO A 210 9.82 -12.13 -10.55
C PRO A 210 8.86 -13.12 -9.92
N ASP A 211 9.24 -13.65 -8.76
CA ASP A 211 8.30 -14.19 -7.80
C ASP A 211 7.74 -13.05 -6.95
N PHE A 212 6.42 -13.00 -6.81
CA PHE A 212 5.74 -12.02 -5.97
C PHE A 212 5.20 -12.68 -4.71
N LEU A 213 5.64 -12.20 -3.55
CA LEU A 213 5.26 -12.76 -2.26
C LEU A 213 4.52 -11.72 -1.40
N PHE A 214 3.47 -12.17 -0.71
CA PHE A 214 2.82 -11.39 0.32
C PHE A 214 3.36 -11.78 1.68
N LEU A 215 3.87 -10.80 2.42
CA LEU A 215 4.25 -10.93 3.81
C LEU A 215 3.08 -10.39 4.64
N MET A 216 2.32 -11.28 5.25
CA MET A 216 1.11 -10.95 5.99
C MET A 216 1.40 -10.92 7.48
N VAL A 217 0.99 -9.83 8.12
CA VAL A 217 1.15 -9.64 9.57
C VAL A 217 -0.20 -9.33 10.18
N SER A 218 -0.66 -10.16 11.11
CA SER A 218 -1.88 -9.88 11.84
C SER A 218 -1.66 -8.78 12.88
N ASP A 219 -2.59 -7.83 12.96
CA ASP A 219 -2.65 -6.85 14.04
C ASP A 219 -3.61 -7.26 15.16
N THR A 220 -4.18 -8.45 15.04
CA THR A 220 -5.04 -9.08 16.05
C THR A 220 -4.26 -10.19 16.76
N ILE A 221 -4.26 -10.11 18.09
CA ILE A 221 -3.55 -11.06 18.93
C ILE A 221 -4.23 -12.44 18.94
N ASP A 222 -3.45 -13.50 18.82
CA ASP A 222 -3.91 -14.88 18.92
C ASP A 222 -2.98 -15.64 19.87
N CYS A 223 -3.52 -16.06 21.01
CA CYS A 223 -2.76 -16.72 22.09
C CYS A 223 -1.47 -15.95 22.47
N GLY A 224 -1.60 -14.63 22.60
CA GLY A 224 -0.49 -13.73 22.97
C GLY A 224 0.49 -13.41 21.84
N ARG A 225 0.20 -13.80 20.61
CA ARG A 225 1.09 -13.63 19.45
C ARG A 225 0.39 -12.94 18.29
N TYR A 226 1.15 -12.30 17.43
CA TYR A 226 0.68 -11.73 16.16
C TYR A 226 1.10 -12.65 15.02
N PRO A 227 0.17 -13.43 14.42
CA PRO A 227 0.50 -14.37 13.35
C PRO A 227 1.12 -13.71 12.12
N VAL A 228 2.09 -14.40 11.51
CA VAL A 228 2.79 -13.98 10.30
C VAL A 228 2.78 -15.12 9.28
N ARG A 229 2.54 -14.80 8.02
CA ARG A 229 2.64 -15.75 6.90
C ARG A 229 3.36 -15.10 5.73
N VAL A 230 4.03 -15.92 4.92
CA VAL A 230 4.64 -15.51 3.65
C VAL A 230 4.14 -16.45 2.57
N GLN A 231 3.42 -15.94 1.58
CA GLN A 231 2.83 -16.78 0.53
C GLN A 231 2.72 -16.03 -0.80
N PRO A 232 2.92 -16.72 -1.94
CA PRO A 232 2.44 -16.25 -3.23
C PRO A 232 0.94 -16.52 -3.35
N ILE A 233 0.30 -15.91 -4.34
CA ILE A 233 -1.03 -16.33 -4.78
C ILE A 233 -0.90 -17.39 -5.89
N GLU A 234 -1.96 -18.15 -6.13
CA GLU A 234 -1.98 -19.20 -7.15
C GLU A 234 -1.89 -18.64 -8.58
N GLU A 235 -1.37 -19.43 -9.50
CA GLU A 235 -1.13 -19.02 -10.89
C GLU A 235 -2.41 -18.62 -11.64
N GLU A 236 -3.52 -19.32 -11.40
CA GLU A 236 -4.82 -18.96 -12.01
C GLU A 236 -5.28 -17.57 -11.58
N TRP A 237 -5.07 -17.22 -10.32
CA TRP A 237 -5.41 -15.89 -9.81
C TRP A 237 -4.50 -14.80 -10.38
N LYS A 238 -3.22 -15.11 -10.58
CA LYS A 238 -2.28 -14.21 -11.28
C LYS A 238 -2.75 -13.91 -12.71
N ALA A 239 -3.24 -14.92 -13.42
CA ALA A 239 -3.79 -14.75 -14.77
C ALA A 239 -5.02 -13.85 -14.78
N VAL A 240 -5.93 -14.02 -13.83
CA VAL A 240 -7.08 -13.11 -13.64
C VAL A 240 -6.61 -11.69 -13.35
N GLY A 241 -5.60 -11.54 -12.52
CA GLY A 241 -4.99 -10.24 -12.20
C GLY A 241 -4.42 -9.55 -13.43
N PHE A 242 -3.73 -10.27 -14.28
CA PHE A 242 -3.17 -9.76 -15.53
C PHE A 242 -4.27 -9.22 -16.45
N GLU A 243 -5.31 -9.99 -16.71
CA GLU A 243 -6.44 -9.55 -17.53
C GLU A 243 -7.17 -8.36 -16.93
N THR A 244 -7.32 -8.36 -15.61
CA THR A 244 -8.05 -7.30 -14.89
C THR A 244 -7.32 -5.96 -14.96
N TRP A 245 -6.01 -5.95 -14.70
CA TRP A 245 -5.27 -4.69 -14.74
C TRP A 245 -5.18 -4.11 -16.15
N HIS A 246 -5.04 -4.95 -17.18
CA HIS A 246 -5.06 -4.51 -18.58
C HIS A 246 -6.43 -3.99 -19.02
N ARG A 247 -7.50 -4.63 -18.58
CA ARG A 247 -8.87 -4.14 -18.79
C ARG A 247 -9.05 -2.76 -18.19
N ASP A 248 -8.62 -2.55 -16.96
CA ASP A 248 -8.76 -1.26 -16.27
C ASP A 248 -7.90 -0.18 -16.92
N LEU A 249 -6.69 -0.53 -17.38
CA LEU A 249 -5.83 0.39 -18.11
C LEU A 249 -6.45 0.81 -19.44
N ARG A 250 -7.04 -0.12 -20.18
CA ARG A 250 -7.77 0.19 -21.42
C ARG A 250 -8.94 1.14 -21.17
N ARG A 251 -9.70 0.89 -20.10
CA ARG A 251 -10.82 1.77 -19.70
C ARG A 251 -10.32 3.18 -19.36
N TYR A 252 -9.26 3.28 -18.57
CA TYR A 252 -8.60 4.55 -18.28
C TYR A 252 -8.18 5.27 -19.56
N HIS A 253 -7.51 4.56 -20.46
CA HIS A 253 -7.03 5.11 -21.73
C HIS A 253 -8.17 5.65 -22.60
N GLN A 254 -9.25 4.92 -22.74
CA GLN A 254 -10.43 5.35 -23.51
C GLN A 254 -11.09 6.59 -22.90
N CYS A 255 -11.23 6.63 -21.59
CA CYS A 255 -11.77 7.82 -20.91
C CYS A 255 -10.89 9.05 -21.13
N LYS A 256 -9.57 8.87 -21.11
CA LYS A 256 -8.60 9.94 -21.35
C LYS A 256 -8.64 10.44 -22.79
N LEU A 257 -8.66 9.54 -23.77
CA LEU A 257 -8.74 9.88 -25.20
C LEU A 257 -10.01 10.65 -25.52
N ASN A 258 -11.13 10.23 -24.99
CA ASN A 258 -12.44 10.83 -25.24
C ASN A 258 -12.73 12.02 -24.31
N ASN A 259 -11.87 12.26 -23.33
CA ASN A 259 -12.11 13.21 -22.22
C ASN A 259 -13.52 13.02 -21.63
N ASP A 260 -13.92 11.78 -21.44
CA ASP A 260 -15.23 11.41 -20.92
C ASP A 260 -15.07 10.42 -19.75
N TRP A 261 -15.33 10.91 -18.54
CA TRP A 261 -15.21 10.18 -17.28
C TRP A 261 -16.56 9.89 -16.65
N ARG A 262 -17.65 10.14 -17.39
CA ARG A 262 -19.00 9.94 -16.87
C ARG A 262 -19.30 8.45 -16.70
N ASP A 263 -20.07 8.16 -15.67
CA ASP A 263 -20.61 6.84 -15.41
C ASP A 263 -22.06 6.98 -14.96
N MET A 264 -22.95 6.80 -15.90
CA MET A 264 -24.40 6.91 -15.70
C MET A 264 -25.09 5.56 -15.87
N ASN A 265 -24.34 4.47 -15.77
CA ASN A 265 -24.91 3.14 -15.85
C ASN A 265 -25.87 2.90 -14.68
N PRO A 266 -27.03 2.28 -14.91
CA PRO A 266 -27.95 1.95 -13.85
C PRO A 266 -27.31 1.01 -12.81
N ILE A 267 -27.63 1.25 -11.55
CA ILE A 267 -27.23 0.35 -10.47
C ILE A 267 -27.96 -0.99 -10.67
N GLU A 268 -27.18 -2.05 -10.83
CA GLU A 268 -27.74 -3.39 -11.00
C GLU A 268 -28.14 -4.00 -9.67
N ARG A 269 -29.25 -4.76 -9.70
CA ARG A 269 -29.67 -5.56 -8.55
C ARG A 269 -28.63 -6.64 -8.27
N PRO A 270 -28.18 -6.83 -7.02
CA PRO A 270 -27.18 -7.83 -6.70
C PRO A 270 -27.58 -9.24 -7.14
N TYR A 271 -26.63 -9.99 -7.64
CA TYR A 271 -26.85 -11.36 -8.12
C TYR A 271 -27.56 -12.27 -7.09
N TRP A 272 -27.12 -12.20 -5.83
CA TRP A 272 -27.73 -12.98 -4.74
C TRP A 272 -29.20 -12.63 -4.49
N ALA A 273 -29.59 -11.38 -4.76
CA ALA A 273 -30.99 -10.95 -4.64
C ALA A 273 -31.84 -11.41 -5.85
N LYS A 274 -31.23 -11.48 -7.03
CA LYS A 274 -31.90 -12.02 -8.25
C LYS A 274 -32.26 -13.50 -8.06
N ARG A 275 -31.42 -14.29 -7.38
CA ARG A 275 -31.66 -15.72 -7.12
C ARG A 275 -32.81 -15.98 -6.13
N LYS A 276 -33.14 -15.04 -5.24
CA LYS A 276 -34.25 -15.17 -4.28
C LYS A 276 -35.62 -14.90 -4.88
N ALA A 277 -35.68 -14.36 -6.08
CA ALA A 277 -36.93 -14.03 -6.78
C ALA A 277 -37.36 -15.11 -7.77
N ALA A 278 -36.58 -16.15 -7.94
CA ALA A 278 -36.89 -17.37 -8.66
C ALA A 278 -37.25 -18.50 -7.65
#